data_bd8f2ffbdb03f8d8c1bea00152071b10
#
_entry.id   bd8f2ffbdb03f8d8c1bea00152071b10
#
_cell.length_a   1.000
_cell.length_b   1.000
_cell.length_c   1.000
_cell.angle_alpha   90.00
_cell.angle_beta   90.00
_cell.angle_gamma   90.00
#
_symmetry.space_group_name_H-M   'P 1'
#
loop_
_entity.id
_entity.type
_entity.pdbx_description
1 polymer ?
#
loop_
_entity_poly.entity_id
_entity_poly.type
_entity_poly.pdbx_seq_one_letter_code
_entity_poly.pdbx_strand_id
1 'polypeptide(L)'
;MLVSAAEAGLQSAPFPVLTALILVPVVGSLLVALLSERRPEWVKLTAIVSSVATAGMSIWLLSAFATHEGGFQFVSRHDWIEAWGISWHLGVDGISLFLVVLTGILFPLVIAGVDPHHDEKRYLAWLLLLEAGVMGSFLSLDLFLFFIFFEIVLVPMYFLIGGWGYDKRVYAATKFFLYTMFGSAFMLVGIIATAALARRDIGYLTFDLVTIAERSSFAASTGRWLFLSFAIAFAVKVPLFPLHTWLPDAHTQAPTGGSVILAGVLLKLGTYGFLRFGLYLFPEAAVWAKPLFLTLATIGVIWGAIAATMQTDLKRLVAYSSVAHLGFIVLGTFAVTSQSLTGSVAQMVNHGVSTGALFLMVGMIYERRHTREIAELRGIQSVAPVFAAAFMVVMLSSIGVPGLNGFVGEFLVLIGSFETARWWTVVAATGVILAALYLLWAYQRVFHGEPDEANSSFPEITLREGALMLCFIGLIGFTGLYPKPMLERIEPSVDRLIEHVEKHSDHRAPDHASGHGKEGE
;
A
#
# COMPACT_ATOMS: atom_id res chain seq x y z
N MET A 1 8.14 34.43 7.10
CA MET A 1 9.13 34.53 6.05
C MET A 1 10.46 34.00 6.57
N LEU A 2 10.70 32.73 6.48
CA LEU A 2 11.98 32.03 6.50
C LEU A 2 11.64 30.54 6.28
N VAL A 3 11.12 30.19 5.08
CA VAL A 3 11.28 28.86 4.52
C VAL A 3 12.79 28.74 4.29
N SER A 4 13.42 27.74 4.88
CA SER A 4 14.86 27.62 4.83
C SER A 4 15.30 27.57 3.37
N ALA A 5 16.39 28.28 3.05
CA ALA A 5 16.95 28.32 1.69
C ALA A 5 17.34 26.93 1.12
N ALA A 6 17.25 25.89 1.91
CA ALA A 6 17.44 24.49 1.52
C ALA A 6 16.26 23.89 0.74
N GLU A 7 15.02 24.42 0.92
CA GLU A 7 13.84 23.94 0.17
C GLU A 7 13.69 24.60 -1.23
N ALA A 8 14.33 25.74 -1.45
CA ALA A 8 14.20 26.53 -2.70
C ALA A 8 15.02 25.99 -3.89
N GLY A 9 15.82 24.93 -3.69
CA GLY A 9 16.71 24.36 -4.72
C GLY A 9 16.23 23.06 -5.34
N LEU A 10 15.22 22.40 -4.78
CA LEU A 10 14.76 21.06 -5.20
C LEU A 10 13.68 21.17 -6.27
N GLN A 11 14.05 20.85 -7.49
CA GLN A 11 13.30 20.71 -8.75
C GLN A 11 11.88 21.28 -8.73
N SER A 12 11.71 22.48 -9.28
CA SER A 12 10.39 23.03 -9.61
C SER A 12 9.84 22.32 -10.85
N ALA A 13 8.70 21.64 -10.73
CA ALA A 13 8.00 21.14 -11.90
C ALA A 13 7.49 22.31 -12.76
N PRO A 14 7.44 22.17 -14.10
CA PRO A 14 6.89 23.20 -14.99
C PRO A 14 5.39 23.47 -14.77
N PHE A 15 4.72 22.59 -14.00
CA PHE A 15 3.31 22.70 -13.62
C PHE A 15 3.10 22.03 -12.24
N PRO A 16 2.00 22.31 -11.53
CA PRO A 16 1.73 21.74 -10.20
C PRO A 16 1.37 20.25 -10.28
N VAL A 17 2.35 19.39 -10.62
CA VAL A 17 2.16 17.96 -10.91
C VAL A 17 1.52 17.20 -9.76
N LEU A 18 1.90 17.46 -8.50
CA LEU A 18 1.36 16.75 -7.34
C LEU A 18 -0.13 17.08 -7.13
N THR A 19 -0.51 18.36 -7.29
CA THR A 19 -1.92 18.77 -7.29
C THR A 19 -2.68 18.16 -8.46
N ALA A 20 -2.09 18.10 -9.66
CA ALA A 20 -2.70 17.51 -10.84
C ALA A 20 -2.95 16.00 -10.67
N LEU A 21 -2.03 15.26 -10.04
CA LEU A 21 -2.21 13.82 -9.70
C LEU A 21 -3.45 13.56 -8.84
N ILE A 22 -3.85 14.52 -8.01
CA ILE A 22 -5.06 14.43 -7.19
C ILE A 22 -6.29 14.92 -7.98
N LEU A 23 -6.20 16.07 -8.65
CA LEU A 23 -7.34 16.71 -9.27
C LEU A 23 -7.81 16.04 -10.55
N VAL A 24 -6.91 15.46 -11.36
CA VAL A 24 -7.28 14.80 -12.61
C VAL A 24 -8.26 13.65 -12.38
N PRO A 25 -8.04 12.70 -11.46
CA PRO A 25 -9.04 11.68 -11.18
C PRO A 25 -10.31 12.24 -10.49
N VAL A 26 -10.24 13.33 -9.69
CA VAL A 26 -11.46 14.00 -9.18
C VAL A 26 -12.30 14.54 -10.32
N VAL A 27 -11.69 15.29 -11.23
CA VAL A 27 -12.39 15.84 -12.41
C VAL A 27 -12.93 14.71 -13.28
N GLY A 28 -12.14 13.64 -13.49
CA GLY A 28 -12.58 12.45 -14.21
C GLY A 28 -13.81 11.80 -13.57
N SER A 29 -13.83 11.66 -12.24
CA SER A 29 -14.96 11.13 -11.48
C SER A 29 -16.22 11.98 -11.69
N LEU A 30 -16.09 13.31 -11.59
CA LEU A 30 -17.20 14.25 -11.81
C LEU A 30 -17.71 14.19 -13.25
N LEU A 31 -16.81 14.18 -14.25
CA LEU A 31 -17.19 14.04 -15.65
C LEU A 31 -17.94 12.74 -15.90
N VAL A 32 -17.43 11.60 -15.43
CA VAL A 32 -18.11 10.31 -15.51
C VAL A 32 -19.49 10.37 -14.86
N ALA A 33 -19.61 11.00 -13.69
CA ALA A 33 -20.88 11.14 -12.99
C ALA A 33 -21.91 12.01 -13.76
N LEU A 34 -21.47 12.97 -14.57
CA LEU A 34 -22.32 13.84 -15.38
C LEU A 34 -22.70 13.26 -16.75
N LEU A 35 -21.91 12.31 -17.27
CA LEU A 35 -22.20 11.69 -18.56
C LEU A 35 -23.51 10.88 -18.51
N SER A 36 -24.15 10.76 -19.69
CA SER A 36 -25.40 9.99 -19.83
C SER A 36 -25.13 8.49 -19.83
N GLU A 37 -25.91 7.73 -19.07
CA GLU A 37 -25.89 6.25 -19.07
C GLU A 37 -26.26 5.63 -20.43
N ARG A 38 -26.84 6.42 -21.34
CA ARG A 38 -27.15 5.97 -22.70
C ARG A 38 -25.91 5.85 -23.60
N ARG A 39 -24.73 6.29 -23.14
CA ARG A 39 -23.47 6.24 -23.88
C ARG A 39 -22.36 5.64 -23.02
N PRO A 40 -22.42 4.33 -22.72
CA PRO A 40 -21.46 3.66 -21.85
C PRO A 40 -20.02 3.73 -22.38
N GLU A 41 -19.84 3.78 -23.71
CA GLU A 41 -18.53 3.93 -24.33
C GLU A 41 -17.81 5.23 -23.93
N TRP A 42 -18.55 6.34 -23.81
CA TRP A 42 -17.97 7.62 -23.36
C TRP A 42 -17.67 7.61 -21.87
N VAL A 43 -18.50 6.95 -21.06
CA VAL A 43 -18.28 6.76 -19.63
C VAL A 43 -16.97 6.03 -19.40
N LYS A 44 -16.78 4.88 -20.06
CA LYS A 44 -15.57 4.06 -19.94
C LYS A 44 -14.34 4.75 -20.50
N LEU A 45 -14.47 5.40 -21.68
CA LEU A 45 -13.37 6.15 -22.29
C LEU A 45 -12.88 7.28 -21.38
N THR A 46 -13.80 8.07 -20.80
CA THR A 46 -13.45 9.17 -19.89
C THR A 46 -12.72 8.64 -18.65
N ALA A 47 -13.18 7.54 -18.08
CA ALA A 47 -12.52 6.92 -16.92
C ALA A 47 -11.11 6.44 -17.27
N ILE A 48 -10.95 5.74 -18.41
CA ILE A 48 -9.63 5.26 -18.86
C ILE A 48 -8.70 6.45 -19.15
N VAL A 49 -9.15 7.46 -19.88
CA VAL A 49 -8.31 8.63 -20.21
C VAL A 49 -7.86 9.37 -18.95
N SER A 50 -8.77 9.58 -17.98
CA SER A 50 -8.42 10.21 -16.72
C SER A 50 -7.36 9.43 -15.94
N SER A 51 -7.57 8.14 -15.76
CA SER A 51 -6.65 7.30 -15.01
C SER A 51 -5.32 7.08 -15.74
N VAL A 52 -5.32 6.94 -17.08
CA VAL A 52 -4.08 6.88 -17.88
C VAL A 52 -3.31 8.21 -17.83
N ALA A 53 -3.99 9.35 -17.80
CA ALA A 53 -3.33 10.64 -17.61
C ALA A 53 -2.65 10.71 -16.23
N THR A 54 -3.31 10.23 -15.18
CA THR A 54 -2.72 10.12 -13.84
C THR A 54 -1.51 9.19 -13.84
N ALA A 55 -1.60 8.02 -14.52
CA ALA A 55 -0.47 7.12 -14.70
C ALA A 55 0.71 7.79 -15.43
N GLY A 56 0.43 8.49 -16.52
CA GLY A 56 1.45 9.22 -17.29
C GLY A 56 2.18 10.28 -16.45
N MET A 57 1.44 11.03 -15.64
CA MET A 57 2.03 12.01 -14.71
C MET A 57 2.85 11.34 -13.61
N SER A 58 2.41 10.20 -13.07
CA SER A 58 3.18 9.47 -12.04
C SER A 58 4.47 8.87 -12.60
N ILE A 59 4.45 8.37 -13.84
CA ILE A 59 5.65 7.87 -14.54
C ILE A 59 6.58 9.05 -14.89
N TRP A 60 6.05 10.19 -15.31
CA TRP A 60 6.83 11.39 -15.53
C TRP A 60 7.52 11.82 -14.22
N LEU A 61 6.79 11.84 -13.12
CA LEU A 61 7.32 12.16 -11.78
C LEU A 61 8.48 11.23 -11.40
N LEU A 62 8.35 9.91 -11.66
CA LEU A 62 9.42 8.93 -11.46
C LEU A 62 10.68 9.26 -12.31
N SER A 63 10.50 9.67 -13.55
CA SER A 63 11.60 10.01 -14.47
C SER A 63 12.32 11.31 -14.10
N ALA A 64 11.58 12.26 -13.53
CA ALA A 64 12.07 13.56 -13.12
C ALA A 64 12.62 13.59 -11.67
N PHE A 65 12.43 12.51 -10.91
CA PHE A 65 12.85 12.41 -9.51
C PHE A 65 14.38 12.28 -9.38
N ALA A 66 14.99 13.15 -8.56
CA ALA A 66 16.43 13.12 -8.27
C ALA A 66 16.77 11.95 -7.34
N THR A 67 17.62 11.01 -7.82
CA THR A 67 17.91 9.74 -7.14
C THR A 67 18.77 9.84 -5.89
N HIS A 68 19.59 10.91 -5.77
CA HIS A 68 20.55 11.03 -4.67
C HIS A 68 20.09 11.97 -3.56
N GLU A 69 18.84 12.43 -3.63
CA GLU A 69 18.30 13.37 -2.66
C GLU A 69 17.27 12.71 -1.77
N GLY A 70 17.55 12.63 -0.46
CA GLY A 70 16.66 12.01 0.54
C GLY A 70 15.50 12.89 0.99
N GLY A 71 15.45 14.17 0.57
CA GLY A 71 14.42 15.13 0.96
C GLY A 71 13.13 15.05 0.16
N PHE A 72 12.13 15.85 0.57
CA PHE A 72 10.91 16.01 -0.21
C PHE A 72 11.20 16.81 -1.49
N GLN A 73 10.68 16.33 -2.61
CA GLN A 73 10.82 16.94 -3.93
C GLN A 73 9.46 17.39 -4.45
N PHE A 74 9.45 18.29 -5.45
CA PHE A 74 8.24 18.86 -6.06
C PHE A 74 7.29 19.49 -5.05
N VAL A 75 7.82 19.99 -3.92
CA VAL A 75 7.04 20.54 -2.82
C VAL A 75 6.14 21.69 -3.31
N SER A 76 4.87 21.61 -2.96
CA SER A 76 3.88 22.65 -3.23
C SER A 76 3.13 22.97 -1.95
N ARG A 77 3.22 24.22 -1.49
CA ARG A 77 2.57 24.68 -0.27
C ARG A 77 1.74 25.92 -0.52
N HIS A 78 0.45 25.84 -0.17
CA HIS A 78 -0.49 26.94 -0.21
C HIS A 78 -1.34 26.94 1.05
N ASP A 79 -1.53 28.08 1.66
CA ASP A 79 -2.42 28.21 2.81
C ASP A 79 -3.86 27.95 2.36
N TRP A 80 -4.53 26.98 3.02
CA TRP A 80 -5.92 26.61 2.68
C TRP A 80 -6.90 27.16 3.69
N ILE A 81 -6.72 26.86 4.98
CA ILE A 81 -7.54 27.40 6.07
C ILE A 81 -6.60 28.06 7.07
N GLU A 82 -6.19 29.30 6.75
CA GLU A 82 -5.21 30.08 7.55
C GLU A 82 -5.58 30.18 9.02
N ALA A 83 -6.89 30.42 9.32
CA ALA A 83 -7.39 30.55 10.68
C ALA A 83 -7.10 29.33 11.57
N TRP A 84 -6.94 28.16 10.96
CA TRP A 84 -6.66 26.90 11.64
C TRP A 84 -5.24 26.39 11.40
N GLY A 85 -4.45 27.10 10.59
CA GLY A 85 -3.09 26.68 10.26
C GLY A 85 -3.02 25.42 9.39
N ILE A 86 -4.07 25.17 8.59
CA ILE A 86 -4.15 24.03 7.66
C ILE A 86 -3.70 24.50 6.27
N SER A 87 -2.79 23.74 5.67
CA SER A 87 -2.20 24.04 4.38
C SER A 87 -2.43 22.93 3.36
N TRP A 88 -2.58 23.31 2.08
CA TRP A 88 -2.41 22.42 0.96
C TRP A 88 -0.91 22.22 0.74
N HIS A 89 -0.32 21.33 1.54
CA HIS A 89 1.10 21.04 1.51
C HIS A 89 1.33 19.64 0.98
N LEU A 90 1.92 19.56 -0.20
CA LEU A 90 2.21 18.32 -0.91
C LEU A 90 3.71 18.19 -1.14
N GLY A 91 4.20 16.96 -1.11
CA GLY A 91 5.57 16.62 -1.44
C GLY A 91 5.71 15.12 -1.68
N VAL A 92 6.78 14.74 -2.36
CA VAL A 92 7.12 13.34 -2.64
C VAL A 92 8.58 13.09 -2.30
N ASP A 93 8.87 11.92 -1.73
CA ASP A 93 10.21 11.41 -1.47
C ASP A 93 10.33 9.96 -1.93
N GLY A 94 11.48 9.34 -1.78
CA GLY A 94 11.70 7.95 -2.18
C GLY A 94 10.77 6.94 -1.51
N ILE A 95 10.23 7.24 -0.33
CA ILE A 95 9.27 6.38 0.38
C ILE A 95 7.89 6.43 -0.29
N SER A 96 7.41 7.62 -0.66
CA SER A 96 6.08 7.79 -1.26
C SER A 96 6.05 7.65 -2.79
N LEU A 97 7.15 7.91 -3.48
CA LEU A 97 7.25 7.92 -4.94
C LEU A 97 6.69 6.65 -5.60
N PHE A 98 7.18 5.49 -5.15
CA PHE A 98 6.76 4.22 -5.76
C PHE A 98 5.34 3.81 -5.39
N LEU A 99 4.79 4.31 -4.28
CA LEU A 99 3.39 4.13 -3.93
C LEU A 99 2.47 4.98 -4.82
N VAL A 100 2.90 6.19 -5.16
CA VAL A 100 2.24 7.06 -6.14
C VAL A 100 2.27 6.43 -7.53
N VAL A 101 3.41 5.93 -7.98
CA VAL A 101 3.57 5.26 -9.28
C VAL A 101 2.73 3.98 -9.33
N LEU A 102 2.77 3.17 -8.28
CA LEU A 102 1.95 1.95 -8.16
C LEU A 102 0.45 2.28 -8.26
N THR A 103 0.01 3.33 -7.58
CA THR A 103 -1.38 3.80 -7.65
C THR A 103 -1.73 4.18 -9.09
N GLY A 104 -0.91 5.03 -9.72
CA GLY A 104 -1.14 5.46 -11.11
C GLY A 104 -1.19 4.29 -12.11
N ILE A 105 -0.42 3.22 -11.91
CA ILE A 105 -0.42 2.05 -12.79
C ILE A 105 -1.61 1.12 -12.53
N LEU A 106 -1.96 0.86 -11.26
CA LEU A 106 -2.99 -0.13 -10.92
C LEU A 106 -4.40 0.31 -11.33
N PHE A 107 -4.77 1.59 -11.18
CA PHE A 107 -6.12 2.04 -11.48
C PHE A 107 -6.49 1.89 -12.97
N PRO A 108 -5.69 2.34 -13.96
CA PRO A 108 -6.03 2.09 -15.36
C PRO A 108 -6.06 0.61 -15.72
N LEU A 109 -5.20 -0.23 -15.12
CA LEU A 109 -5.25 -1.69 -15.33
C LEU A 109 -6.56 -2.29 -14.80
N VAL A 110 -7.05 -1.84 -13.65
CA VAL A 110 -8.33 -2.28 -13.09
C VAL A 110 -9.50 -1.77 -13.94
N ILE A 111 -9.53 -0.50 -14.32
CA ILE A 111 -10.59 0.09 -15.15
C ILE A 111 -10.63 -0.60 -16.53
N ALA A 112 -9.47 -0.91 -17.10
CA ALA A 112 -9.40 -1.63 -18.36
C ALA A 112 -9.71 -3.12 -18.21
N GLY A 113 -9.43 -3.74 -17.07
CA GLY A 113 -9.47 -5.20 -16.87
C GLY A 113 -10.76 -5.75 -16.31
N VAL A 114 -11.55 -4.96 -15.63
CA VAL A 114 -12.74 -5.42 -14.90
C VAL A 114 -13.98 -4.71 -15.43
N ASP A 115 -14.96 -5.49 -15.83
CA ASP A 115 -16.27 -5.00 -16.24
C ASP A 115 -17.27 -5.26 -15.09
N PRO A 116 -17.91 -4.23 -14.50
CA PRO A 116 -18.91 -4.42 -13.47
C PRO A 116 -20.20 -4.97 -14.10
N HIS A 117 -20.88 -5.89 -13.41
CA HIS A 117 -22.10 -6.53 -13.91
C HIS A 117 -23.31 -5.57 -14.02
N HIS A 118 -23.26 -4.43 -13.36
CA HIS A 118 -24.33 -3.42 -13.36
C HIS A 118 -23.77 -2.04 -12.99
N ASP A 119 -24.46 -0.97 -13.40
CA ASP A 119 -24.18 0.43 -13.05
C ASP A 119 -22.70 0.83 -13.21
N GLU A 120 -22.16 0.57 -14.40
CA GLU A 120 -20.75 0.83 -14.74
C GLU A 120 -20.35 2.28 -14.48
N LYS A 121 -21.26 3.23 -14.75
CA LYS A 121 -21.02 4.65 -14.54
C LYS A 121 -20.67 4.97 -13.08
N ARG A 122 -21.49 4.52 -12.12
CA ARG A 122 -21.23 4.79 -10.69
C ARG A 122 -20.02 4.04 -10.22
N TYR A 123 -19.81 2.81 -10.69
CA TYR A 123 -18.63 2.02 -10.36
C TYR A 123 -17.33 2.76 -10.73
N LEU A 124 -17.25 3.26 -11.97
CA LEU A 124 -16.08 3.98 -12.48
C LEU A 124 -15.89 5.33 -11.80
N ALA A 125 -16.98 6.06 -11.50
CA ALA A 125 -16.90 7.31 -10.74
C ALA A 125 -16.31 7.08 -9.33
N TRP A 126 -16.75 6.04 -8.62
CA TRP A 126 -16.19 5.69 -7.31
C TRP A 126 -14.72 5.26 -7.41
N LEU A 127 -14.33 4.50 -8.44
CA LEU A 127 -12.92 4.13 -8.64
C LEU A 127 -12.02 5.35 -8.83
N LEU A 128 -12.42 6.31 -9.67
CA LEU A 128 -11.63 7.52 -9.88
C LEU A 128 -11.54 8.40 -8.62
N LEU A 129 -12.62 8.52 -7.85
CA LEU A 129 -12.57 9.23 -6.57
C LEU A 129 -11.67 8.53 -5.56
N LEU A 130 -11.65 7.19 -5.58
CA LEU A 130 -10.74 6.39 -4.78
C LEU A 130 -9.27 6.62 -5.18
N GLU A 131 -8.98 6.69 -6.47
CA GLU A 131 -7.64 7.01 -7.01
C GLU A 131 -7.15 8.37 -6.47
N ALA A 132 -8.00 9.39 -6.52
CA ALA A 132 -7.70 10.71 -5.99
C ALA A 132 -7.39 10.69 -4.48
N GLY A 133 -8.21 9.98 -3.69
CA GLY A 133 -8.01 9.86 -2.25
C GLY A 133 -6.71 9.17 -1.89
N VAL A 134 -6.34 8.10 -2.62
CA VAL A 134 -5.08 7.38 -2.42
C VAL A 134 -3.88 8.26 -2.80
N MET A 135 -3.93 8.96 -3.95
CA MET A 135 -2.89 9.89 -4.37
C MET A 135 -2.69 10.99 -3.32
N GLY A 136 -3.77 11.62 -2.87
CA GLY A 136 -3.72 12.66 -1.85
C GLY A 136 -3.11 12.17 -0.54
N SER A 137 -3.42 10.94 -0.11
CA SER A 137 -2.87 10.37 1.12
C SER A 137 -1.34 10.17 1.05
N PHE A 138 -0.79 9.73 -0.10
CA PHE A 138 0.65 9.52 -0.24
C PHE A 138 1.44 10.81 -0.47
N LEU A 139 0.78 11.87 -0.89
CA LEU A 139 1.41 13.15 -1.23
C LEU A 139 1.31 14.19 -0.11
N SER A 140 0.39 14.03 0.86
CA SER A 140 0.12 15.03 1.89
C SER A 140 1.25 15.15 2.92
N LEU A 141 1.73 16.37 3.16
CA LEU A 141 2.67 16.77 4.19
C LEU A 141 2.03 17.65 5.29
N ASP A 142 0.71 17.74 5.29
CA ASP A 142 -0.09 18.37 6.36
C ASP A 142 -0.94 17.28 7.02
N LEU A 143 -0.94 17.22 8.34
CA LEU A 143 -1.61 16.17 9.12
C LEU A 143 -3.13 16.14 8.88
N PHE A 144 -3.76 17.32 8.77
CA PHE A 144 -5.20 17.40 8.57
C PHE A 144 -5.57 17.08 7.12
N LEU A 145 -4.77 17.52 6.16
CA LEU A 145 -4.93 17.19 4.75
C LEU A 145 -4.77 15.68 4.53
N PHE A 146 -3.77 15.05 5.15
CA PHE A 146 -3.61 13.59 5.14
C PHE A 146 -4.85 12.89 5.69
N PHE A 147 -5.36 13.34 6.84
CA PHE A 147 -6.57 12.76 7.44
C PHE A 147 -7.76 12.82 6.48
N ILE A 148 -7.98 13.97 5.83
CA ILE A 148 -9.09 14.12 4.86
C ILE A 148 -8.97 13.08 3.73
N PHE A 149 -7.80 12.93 3.11
CA PHE A 149 -7.62 11.96 2.03
C PHE A 149 -7.69 10.52 2.53
N PHE A 150 -7.15 10.24 3.71
CA PHE A 150 -7.23 8.92 4.35
C PHE A 150 -8.68 8.49 4.63
N GLU A 151 -9.56 9.43 4.97
CA GLU A 151 -10.99 9.19 5.18
C GLU A 151 -11.79 9.17 3.87
N ILE A 152 -11.48 10.05 2.91
CA ILE A 152 -12.14 10.05 1.60
C ILE A 152 -12.07 8.67 0.95
N VAL A 153 -10.97 7.95 1.10
CA VAL A 153 -10.79 6.59 0.56
C VAL A 153 -11.84 5.59 1.06
N LEU A 154 -12.37 5.78 2.27
CA LEU A 154 -13.33 4.85 2.87
C LEU A 154 -14.67 4.86 2.17
N VAL A 155 -15.14 6.04 1.76
CA VAL A 155 -16.48 6.20 1.17
C VAL A 155 -16.60 5.48 -0.18
N PRO A 156 -15.74 5.70 -1.18
CA PRO A 156 -15.77 4.95 -2.42
C PRO A 156 -15.63 3.44 -2.20
N MET A 157 -14.72 3.01 -1.33
CA MET A 157 -14.50 1.57 -1.09
C MET A 157 -15.71 0.92 -0.41
N TYR A 158 -16.39 1.62 0.53
CA TYR A 158 -17.65 1.17 1.11
C TYR A 158 -18.72 0.92 0.04
N PHE A 159 -18.89 1.87 -0.88
CA PHE A 159 -19.86 1.73 -1.97
C PHE A 159 -19.44 0.66 -2.99
N LEU A 160 -18.15 0.56 -3.32
CA LEU A 160 -17.65 -0.49 -4.21
C LEU A 160 -17.91 -1.89 -3.65
N ILE A 161 -17.64 -2.11 -2.37
CA ILE A 161 -17.92 -3.39 -1.71
C ILE A 161 -19.43 -3.62 -1.59
N GLY A 162 -20.16 -2.65 -1.07
CA GLY A 162 -21.59 -2.79 -0.76
C GLY A 162 -22.51 -2.81 -1.99
N GLY A 163 -22.12 -2.12 -3.08
CA GLY A 163 -22.90 -2.04 -4.32
C GLY A 163 -22.62 -3.21 -5.27
N TRP A 164 -21.36 -3.50 -5.54
CA TRP A 164 -20.92 -4.47 -6.55
C TRP A 164 -20.29 -5.75 -5.98
N GLY A 165 -20.34 -5.93 -4.67
CA GLY A 165 -19.84 -7.13 -4.01
C GLY A 165 -20.77 -8.33 -4.13
N TYR A 166 -20.32 -9.46 -3.52
CA TYR A 166 -21.03 -10.73 -3.53
C TYR A 166 -22.11 -10.82 -2.41
N ASP A 167 -22.54 -12.02 -2.05
CA ASP A 167 -23.73 -12.27 -1.22
C ASP A 167 -23.75 -11.54 0.13
N LYS A 168 -22.60 -11.49 0.84
CA LYS A 168 -22.49 -10.84 2.16
C LYS A 168 -21.91 -9.43 2.09
N ARG A 169 -22.05 -8.76 0.95
CA ARG A 169 -21.42 -7.45 0.64
C ARG A 169 -21.74 -6.35 1.65
N VAL A 170 -22.99 -6.26 2.08
CA VAL A 170 -23.41 -5.21 3.05
C VAL A 170 -22.72 -5.40 4.39
N TYR A 171 -22.67 -6.65 4.89
CA TYR A 171 -21.95 -6.96 6.13
C TYR A 171 -20.46 -6.61 6.02
N ALA A 172 -19.82 -7.03 4.93
CA ALA A 172 -18.41 -6.81 4.72
C ALA A 172 -18.07 -5.32 4.56
N ALA A 173 -18.88 -4.57 3.80
CA ALA A 173 -18.73 -3.13 3.65
C ALA A 173 -18.89 -2.40 4.99
N THR A 174 -19.92 -2.73 5.76
CA THR A 174 -20.17 -2.13 7.07
C THR A 174 -19.05 -2.46 8.05
N LYS A 175 -18.59 -3.71 8.10
CA LYS A 175 -17.48 -4.13 8.94
C LYS A 175 -16.19 -3.38 8.58
N PHE A 176 -15.85 -3.30 7.29
CA PHE A 176 -14.71 -2.54 6.80
C PHE A 176 -14.78 -1.07 7.23
N PHE A 177 -15.93 -0.42 7.00
CA PHE A 177 -16.13 0.98 7.32
C PHE A 177 -16.00 1.24 8.83
N LEU A 178 -16.70 0.46 9.66
CA LEU A 178 -16.67 0.64 11.11
C LEU A 178 -15.28 0.40 11.71
N TYR A 179 -14.56 -0.64 11.26
CA TYR A 179 -13.20 -0.90 11.72
C TYR A 179 -12.26 0.26 11.41
N THR A 180 -12.29 0.73 10.16
CA THR A 180 -11.37 1.77 9.71
C THR A 180 -11.73 3.13 10.32
N MET A 181 -13.00 3.49 10.36
CA MET A 181 -13.49 4.72 10.98
C MET A 181 -13.19 4.77 12.50
N PHE A 182 -13.32 3.64 13.20
CA PHE A 182 -12.97 3.58 14.62
C PHE A 182 -11.48 3.89 14.83
N GLY A 183 -10.60 3.29 14.04
CA GLY A 183 -9.16 3.58 14.12
C GLY A 183 -8.84 5.03 13.82
N SER A 184 -9.38 5.58 12.73
CA SER A 184 -9.10 6.95 12.31
C SER A 184 -9.70 8.02 13.21
N ALA A 185 -10.76 7.71 13.96
CA ALA A 185 -11.28 8.63 14.99
C ALA A 185 -10.23 8.92 16.08
N PHE A 186 -9.46 7.91 16.51
CA PHE A 186 -8.32 8.13 17.42
C PHE A 186 -7.24 8.97 16.76
N MET A 187 -6.94 8.73 15.49
CA MET A 187 -5.96 9.53 14.74
C MET A 187 -6.38 11.00 14.64
N LEU A 188 -7.65 11.30 14.41
CA LEU A 188 -8.14 12.68 14.38
C LEU A 188 -7.91 13.40 15.70
N VAL A 189 -8.24 12.76 16.81
CA VAL A 189 -7.96 13.30 18.14
C VAL A 189 -6.46 13.52 18.33
N GLY A 190 -5.64 12.56 17.92
CA GLY A 190 -4.19 12.67 17.92
C GLY A 190 -3.65 13.84 17.11
N ILE A 191 -4.17 14.04 15.89
CA ILE A 191 -3.79 15.15 15.00
C ILE A 191 -4.08 16.50 15.65
N ILE A 192 -5.30 16.68 16.16
CA ILE A 192 -5.70 17.92 16.82
C ILE A 192 -4.85 18.18 18.08
N ALA A 193 -4.64 17.14 18.89
CA ALA A 193 -3.82 17.23 20.09
C ALA A 193 -2.35 17.56 19.75
N THR A 194 -1.78 16.93 18.73
CA THR A 194 -0.42 17.17 18.25
C THR A 194 -0.23 18.63 17.85
N ALA A 195 -1.11 19.17 16.99
CA ALA A 195 -1.06 20.56 16.55
C ALA A 195 -1.22 21.55 17.71
N ALA A 196 -2.18 21.27 18.62
CA ALA A 196 -2.44 22.12 19.78
C ALA A 196 -1.25 22.15 20.77
N LEU A 197 -0.58 21.03 20.98
CA LEU A 197 0.59 20.94 21.87
C LEU A 197 1.84 21.52 21.22
N ALA A 198 2.09 21.24 19.93
CA ALA A 198 3.20 21.79 19.17
C ALA A 198 3.18 23.32 19.09
N ARG A 199 1.99 23.95 19.17
CA ARG A 199 1.84 25.41 19.23
C ARG A 199 2.65 26.06 20.36
N ARG A 200 2.91 25.35 21.46
CA ARG A 200 3.69 25.87 22.58
C ARG A 200 5.15 26.14 22.18
N ASP A 201 5.73 25.27 21.39
CA ASP A 201 7.13 25.35 20.95
C ASP A 201 7.26 26.22 19.68
N ILE A 202 6.30 26.11 18.76
CA ILE A 202 6.32 26.77 17.44
C ILE A 202 5.84 28.24 17.54
N GLY A 203 4.94 28.57 18.49
CA GLY A 203 4.37 29.90 18.68
C GLY A 203 3.07 30.18 17.92
N TYR A 204 2.70 29.36 16.95
CA TYR A 204 1.45 29.43 16.19
C TYR A 204 0.86 28.04 15.94
N LEU A 205 -0.45 27.97 15.63
CA LEU A 205 -1.13 26.72 15.30
C LEU A 205 -0.76 26.31 13.87
N THR A 206 -0.32 25.07 13.70
CA THR A 206 -0.02 24.48 12.38
C THR A 206 -0.27 22.98 12.40
N PHE A 207 -0.65 22.43 11.24
CA PHE A 207 -0.75 20.99 10.97
C PHE A 207 0.38 20.51 10.04
N ASP A 208 1.32 21.40 9.73
CA ASP A 208 2.46 21.09 8.86
C ASP A 208 3.37 20.02 9.49
N LEU A 209 3.44 18.86 8.84
CA LEU A 209 4.18 17.70 9.34
C LEU A 209 5.66 18.02 9.59
N VAL A 210 6.32 18.68 8.61
CA VAL A 210 7.75 18.95 8.66
C VAL A 210 8.04 19.95 9.78
N THR A 211 7.28 21.03 9.86
CA THR A 211 7.43 22.05 10.92
C THR A 211 7.24 21.45 12.30
N ILE A 212 6.24 20.57 12.50
CA ILE A 212 6.00 19.93 13.78
C ILE A 212 7.14 18.99 14.14
N ALA A 213 7.57 18.12 13.21
CA ALA A 213 8.62 17.15 13.45
C ALA A 213 9.99 17.79 13.76
N GLU A 214 10.29 18.97 13.19
CA GLU A 214 11.58 19.65 13.37
C GLU A 214 11.60 20.61 14.55
N ARG A 215 10.45 21.22 14.91
CA ARG A 215 10.39 22.35 15.87
C ARG A 215 9.63 22.08 17.15
N SER A 216 8.98 20.92 17.29
CA SER A 216 8.27 20.58 18.52
C SER A 216 8.92 19.43 19.26
N SER A 217 8.84 19.48 20.58
CA SER A 217 9.26 18.39 21.47
C SER A 217 8.11 18.02 22.40
N PHE A 218 7.85 16.72 22.52
CA PHE A 218 6.81 16.22 23.40
C PHE A 218 7.44 15.48 24.58
N ALA A 219 6.91 15.69 25.78
CA ALA A 219 7.29 14.85 26.91
C ALA A 219 7.03 13.38 26.58
N ALA A 220 7.92 12.47 27.01
CA ALA A 220 7.89 11.07 26.64
C ALA A 220 6.51 10.41 26.80
N SER A 221 5.81 10.66 27.92
CA SER A 221 4.46 10.13 28.14
C SER A 221 3.43 10.68 27.14
N THR A 222 3.49 11.98 26.87
CA THR A 222 2.61 12.65 25.90
C THR A 222 2.88 12.14 24.48
N GLY A 223 4.14 12.07 24.06
CA GLY A 223 4.56 11.53 22.77
C GLY A 223 4.07 10.10 22.56
N ARG A 224 4.13 9.24 23.58
CA ARG A 224 3.62 7.86 23.52
C ARG A 224 2.11 7.81 23.29
N TRP A 225 1.31 8.63 23.97
CA TRP A 225 -0.14 8.67 23.75
C TRP A 225 -0.51 9.22 22.37
N LEU A 226 0.18 10.28 21.93
CA LEU A 226 0.00 10.82 20.58
C LEU A 226 0.34 9.74 19.53
N PHE A 227 1.51 9.12 19.63
CA PHE A 227 1.90 8.02 18.74
C PHE A 227 0.87 6.89 18.71
N LEU A 228 0.41 6.41 19.88
CA LEU A 228 -0.56 5.32 19.95
C LEU A 228 -1.89 5.69 19.29
N SER A 229 -2.32 6.95 19.36
CA SER A 229 -3.55 7.39 18.68
C SER A 229 -3.46 7.28 17.16
N PHE A 230 -2.31 7.58 16.56
CA PHE A 230 -2.05 7.33 15.13
C PHE A 230 -1.85 5.84 14.84
N ALA A 231 -1.09 5.16 15.69
CA ALA A 231 -0.72 3.76 15.52
C ALA A 231 -1.93 2.82 15.50
N ILE A 232 -2.99 3.10 16.26
CA ILE A 232 -4.24 2.34 16.20
C ILE A 232 -4.87 2.42 14.79
N ALA A 233 -4.95 3.62 14.20
CA ALA A 233 -5.48 3.80 12.85
C ALA A 233 -4.66 3.01 11.82
N PHE A 234 -3.34 3.11 11.91
CA PHE A 234 -2.45 2.41 10.99
C PHE A 234 -2.47 0.90 11.19
N ALA A 235 -2.50 0.42 12.44
CA ALA A 235 -2.61 -1.01 12.76
C ALA A 235 -3.92 -1.64 12.26
N VAL A 236 -5.03 -0.90 12.31
CA VAL A 236 -6.30 -1.32 11.70
C VAL A 236 -6.17 -1.37 10.18
N LYS A 237 -5.57 -0.35 9.56
CA LYS A 237 -5.47 -0.24 8.09
C LYS A 237 -4.51 -1.26 7.49
N VAL A 238 -3.38 -1.58 8.18
CA VAL A 238 -2.39 -2.61 7.80
C VAL A 238 -2.93 -4.03 7.98
N PRO A 239 -4.05 -4.27 8.51
CA PRO A 239 -4.66 -5.35 9.28
C PRO A 239 -3.65 -6.12 10.16
N LEU A 240 -3.04 -5.42 11.08
CA LEU A 240 -2.12 -6.04 12.04
C LEU A 240 -2.89 -6.93 13.03
N PHE A 241 -2.33 -8.08 13.40
CA PHE A 241 -2.96 -8.92 14.42
C PHE A 241 -3.10 -8.15 15.76
N PRO A 242 -4.26 -8.23 16.43
CA PRO A 242 -5.50 -8.95 16.12
C PRO A 242 -6.54 -8.14 15.31
N LEU A 243 -6.19 -6.94 14.82
CA LEU A 243 -7.11 -5.99 14.15
C LEU A 243 -7.38 -6.32 12.67
N HIS A 244 -7.04 -7.55 12.22
CA HIS A 244 -7.06 -7.97 10.82
C HIS A 244 -8.40 -8.55 10.33
N THR A 245 -9.36 -8.82 11.22
CA THR A 245 -10.52 -9.67 10.91
C THR A 245 -11.49 -9.06 9.88
N TRP A 246 -11.41 -7.78 9.61
CA TRP A 246 -12.20 -7.11 8.57
C TRP A 246 -11.69 -7.43 7.15
N LEU A 247 -10.37 -7.66 7.01
CA LEU A 247 -9.72 -7.77 5.70
C LEU A 247 -10.18 -9.00 4.90
N PRO A 248 -10.20 -10.24 5.45
CA PRO A 248 -10.66 -11.40 4.70
C PRO A 248 -12.12 -11.27 4.26
N ASP A 249 -12.99 -10.68 5.10
CA ASP A 249 -14.40 -10.48 4.77
C ASP A 249 -14.56 -9.43 3.67
N ALA A 250 -13.83 -8.30 3.77
CA ALA A 250 -13.85 -7.25 2.77
C ALA A 250 -13.37 -7.77 1.41
N HIS A 251 -12.21 -8.45 1.34
CA HIS A 251 -11.67 -9.00 0.09
C HIS A 251 -12.57 -10.07 -0.52
N THR A 252 -13.07 -11.00 0.29
CA THR A 252 -13.91 -12.09 -0.21
C THR A 252 -15.19 -11.55 -0.83
N GLN A 253 -15.75 -10.48 -0.27
CA GLN A 253 -17.00 -9.90 -0.74
C GLN A 253 -16.84 -8.76 -1.77
N ALA A 254 -15.70 -8.08 -1.83
CA ALA A 254 -15.49 -7.01 -2.80
C ALA A 254 -15.52 -7.52 -4.25
N PRO A 255 -15.94 -6.69 -5.22
CA PRO A 255 -15.76 -7.01 -6.64
C PRO A 255 -14.25 -7.14 -6.95
N THR A 256 -13.90 -7.81 -8.04
CA THR A 256 -12.50 -8.09 -8.40
C THR A 256 -11.64 -6.82 -8.41
N GLY A 257 -12.09 -5.76 -9.08
CA GLY A 257 -11.35 -4.49 -9.12
C GLY A 257 -11.21 -3.85 -7.74
N GLY A 258 -12.25 -3.92 -6.89
CA GLY A 258 -12.18 -3.47 -5.50
C GLY A 258 -11.12 -4.24 -4.69
N SER A 259 -11.02 -5.57 -4.88
CA SER A 259 -10.00 -6.39 -4.21
C SER A 259 -8.58 -6.06 -4.70
N VAL A 260 -8.38 -5.82 -6.00
CA VAL A 260 -7.08 -5.42 -6.56
C VAL A 260 -6.60 -4.10 -5.95
N ILE A 261 -7.47 -3.08 -5.91
CA ILE A 261 -7.11 -1.77 -5.34
C ILE A 261 -6.94 -1.84 -3.82
N LEU A 262 -7.81 -2.57 -3.11
CA LEU A 262 -7.70 -2.74 -1.67
C LEU A 262 -6.35 -3.38 -1.28
N ALA A 263 -5.98 -4.50 -1.92
CA ALA A 263 -4.71 -5.17 -1.69
C ALA A 263 -3.52 -4.39 -2.25
N GLY A 264 -3.67 -3.79 -3.42
CA GLY A 264 -2.60 -3.11 -4.15
C GLY A 264 -2.08 -1.87 -3.41
N VAL A 265 -2.97 -0.98 -3.00
CA VAL A 265 -2.59 0.34 -2.49
C VAL A 265 -3.23 0.73 -1.15
N LEU A 266 -4.49 0.34 -0.86
CA LEU A 266 -5.15 0.84 0.36
C LEU A 266 -4.49 0.35 1.65
N LEU A 267 -4.03 -0.89 1.69
CA LEU A 267 -3.33 -1.44 2.85
C LEU A 267 -2.01 -0.70 3.13
N LYS A 268 -1.37 -0.18 2.07
CA LYS A 268 -0.10 0.57 2.16
C LYS A 268 -0.26 1.95 2.80
N LEU A 269 -1.46 2.50 2.83
CA LEU A 269 -1.73 3.74 3.58
C LEU A 269 -1.41 3.59 5.07
N GLY A 270 -1.63 2.40 5.65
CA GLY A 270 -1.28 2.14 7.04
C GLY A 270 0.22 1.94 7.26
N THR A 271 0.90 1.18 6.40
CA THR A 271 2.36 0.98 6.48
C THR A 271 3.13 2.27 6.19
N TYR A 272 2.70 3.04 5.18
CA TYR A 272 3.18 4.40 4.93
C TYR A 272 2.94 5.32 6.14
N GLY A 273 1.76 5.21 6.76
CA GLY A 273 1.42 5.95 7.97
C GLY A 273 2.39 5.70 9.13
N PHE A 274 2.81 4.45 9.35
CA PHE A 274 3.83 4.13 10.36
C PHE A 274 5.19 4.78 10.04
N LEU A 275 5.59 4.82 8.78
CA LEU A 275 6.85 5.48 8.39
C LEU A 275 6.74 7.00 8.55
N ARG A 276 5.71 7.60 7.95
CA ARG A 276 5.57 9.06 7.82
C ARG A 276 5.05 9.74 9.07
N PHE A 277 4.09 9.17 9.77
CA PHE A 277 3.44 9.76 10.95
C PHE A 277 3.73 8.99 12.23
N GLY A 278 4.36 7.85 12.15
CA GLY A 278 4.86 7.09 13.29
C GLY A 278 6.32 7.43 13.58
N LEU A 279 7.24 6.93 12.73
CA LEU A 279 8.68 7.08 12.92
C LEU A 279 9.17 8.52 12.74
N TYR A 280 8.67 9.24 11.72
CA TYR A 280 9.12 10.60 11.45
C TYR A 280 8.57 11.63 12.45
N LEU A 281 7.28 11.52 12.85
CA LEU A 281 6.66 12.52 13.74
C LEU A 281 6.91 12.23 15.23
N PHE A 282 7.00 10.94 15.63
CA PHE A 282 7.15 10.52 17.03
C PHE A 282 8.29 9.49 17.20
N PRO A 283 9.55 9.83 16.84
CA PRO A 283 10.65 8.86 16.80
C PRO A 283 10.90 8.16 18.15
N GLU A 284 10.96 8.89 19.27
CA GLU A 284 11.14 8.30 20.61
C GLU A 284 10.00 7.34 20.98
N ALA A 285 8.75 7.73 20.72
CA ALA A 285 7.59 6.89 21.04
C ALA A 285 7.51 5.66 20.14
N ALA A 286 7.88 5.76 18.85
CA ALA A 286 7.94 4.65 17.94
C ALA A 286 9.02 3.63 18.34
N VAL A 287 10.20 4.10 18.76
CA VAL A 287 11.27 3.24 19.30
C VAL A 287 10.83 2.57 20.60
N TRP A 288 10.16 3.29 21.51
CA TRP A 288 9.57 2.71 22.72
C TRP A 288 8.56 1.60 22.38
N ALA A 289 7.73 1.77 21.36
CA ALA A 289 6.72 0.81 20.96
C ALA A 289 7.25 -0.34 20.07
N LYS A 290 8.54 -0.29 19.66
CA LYS A 290 9.18 -1.29 18.79
C LYS A 290 8.91 -2.74 19.22
N PRO A 291 9.09 -3.17 20.49
CA PRO A 291 8.85 -4.55 20.89
C PRO A 291 7.39 -4.99 20.68
N LEU A 292 6.43 -4.09 20.90
CA LEU A 292 5.01 -4.36 20.67
C LEU A 292 4.74 -4.64 19.19
N PHE A 293 5.16 -3.74 18.31
CA PHE A 293 4.89 -3.88 16.87
C PHE A 293 5.65 -5.03 16.22
N LEU A 294 6.89 -5.31 16.64
CA LEU A 294 7.64 -6.48 16.21
C LEU A 294 6.91 -7.78 16.61
N THR A 295 6.37 -7.83 17.82
CA THR A 295 5.62 -9.00 18.31
C THR A 295 4.32 -9.19 17.52
N LEU A 296 3.51 -8.13 17.36
CA LEU A 296 2.26 -8.20 16.61
C LEU A 296 2.48 -8.51 15.13
N ALA A 297 3.54 -7.97 14.54
CA ALA A 297 3.94 -8.25 13.17
C ALA A 297 4.31 -9.73 12.99
N THR A 298 5.16 -10.27 13.87
CA THR A 298 5.59 -11.68 13.83
C THR A 298 4.42 -12.63 14.05
N ILE A 299 3.52 -12.34 15.00
CA ILE A 299 2.27 -13.11 15.16
C ILE A 299 1.44 -13.01 13.89
N GLY A 300 1.32 -11.83 13.28
CA GLY A 300 0.58 -11.61 12.03
C GLY A 300 1.12 -12.45 10.87
N VAL A 301 2.45 -12.55 10.72
CA VAL A 301 3.10 -13.41 9.73
C VAL A 301 2.68 -14.87 9.90
N ILE A 302 2.85 -15.41 11.10
CA ILE A 302 2.60 -16.83 11.35
C ILE A 302 1.10 -17.14 11.33
N TRP A 303 0.29 -16.33 12.04
CA TRP A 303 -1.15 -16.50 12.10
C TRP A 303 -1.80 -16.36 10.71
N GLY A 304 -1.43 -15.32 9.95
CA GLY A 304 -1.93 -15.10 8.61
C GLY A 304 -1.64 -16.26 7.67
N ALA A 305 -0.41 -16.80 7.71
CA ALA A 305 0.00 -17.94 6.90
C ALA A 305 -0.74 -19.24 7.29
N ILE A 306 -0.88 -19.52 8.59
CA ILE A 306 -1.67 -20.68 9.06
C ILE A 306 -3.13 -20.53 8.65
N ALA A 307 -3.72 -19.34 8.85
CA ALA A 307 -5.09 -19.09 8.46
C ALA A 307 -5.29 -19.21 6.94
N ALA A 308 -4.33 -18.77 6.11
CA ALA A 308 -4.37 -18.95 4.66
C ALA A 308 -4.37 -20.43 4.26
N THR A 309 -3.55 -21.26 4.92
CA THR A 309 -3.47 -22.72 4.67
C THR A 309 -4.83 -23.42 4.89
N MET A 310 -5.62 -22.91 5.83
CA MET A 310 -6.90 -23.53 6.21
C MET A 310 -8.09 -23.07 5.37
N GLN A 311 -7.89 -22.17 4.37
CA GLN A 311 -9.00 -21.68 3.57
C GLN A 311 -9.42 -22.66 2.47
N THR A 312 -10.72 -22.70 2.23
CA THR A 312 -11.35 -23.44 1.11
C THR A 312 -11.65 -22.53 -0.08
N ASP A 313 -11.89 -21.24 0.14
CA ASP A 313 -12.09 -20.22 -0.88
C ASP A 313 -10.74 -19.60 -1.30
N LEU A 314 -10.41 -19.70 -2.60
CA LEU A 314 -9.13 -19.21 -3.15
C LEU A 314 -8.93 -17.70 -2.94
N LYS A 315 -9.99 -16.91 -3.04
CA LYS A 315 -9.93 -15.46 -2.82
C LYS A 315 -9.65 -15.12 -1.35
N ARG A 316 -10.23 -15.89 -0.45
CA ARG A 316 -10.02 -15.75 1.00
C ARG A 316 -8.62 -16.20 1.43
N LEU A 317 -8.06 -17.22 0.77
CA LEU A 317 -6.67 -17.63 0.94
C LEU A 317 -5.72 -16.48 0.59
N VAL A 318 -5.90 -15.84 -0.57
CA VAL A 318 -5.09 -14.68 -0.99
C VAL A 318 -5.28 -13.49 -0.02
N ALA A 319 -6.48 -13.30 0.55
CA ALA A 319 -6.69 -12.26 1.55
C ALA A 319 -5.90 -12.51 2.85
N TYR A 320 -5.87 -13.74 3.36
CA TYR A 320 -5.05 -14.08 4.54
C TYR A 320 -3.55 -14.05 4.26
N SER A 321 -3.11 -14.40 3.03
CA SER A 321 -1.70 -14.23 2.66
C SER A 321 -1.25 -12.77 2.78
N SER A 322 -2.13 -11.80 2.47
CA SER A 322 -1.84 -10.38 2.66
C SER A 322 -1.60 -10.02 4.13
N VAL A 323 -2.30 -10.64 5.08
CA VAL A 323 -2.04 -10.43 6.52
C VAL A 323 -0.61 -10.83 6.87
N ALA A 324 -0.13 -11.97 6.33
CA ALA A 324 1.23 -12.46 6.56
C ALA A 324 2.28 -11.52 5.93
N HIS A 325 2.12 -11.15 4.65
CA HIS A 325 3.07 -10.27 3.95
C HIS A 325 3.15 -8.87 4.54
N LEU A 326 2.02 -8.32 5.01
CA LEU A 326 2.00 -7.03 5.70
C LEU A 326 2.66 -7.12 7.09
N GLY A 327 2.61 -8.29 7.72
CA GLY A 327 3.42 -8.58 8.91
C GLY A 327 4.92 -8.41 8.66
N PHE A 328 5.45 -8.92 7.53
CA PHE A 328 6.85 -8.68 7.13
C PHE A 328 7.15 -7.19 6.94
N ILE A 329 6.27 -6.44 6.28
CA ILE A 329 6.45 -5.00 6.09
C ILE A 329 6.54 -4.27 7.44
N VAL A 330 5.65 -4.58 8.39
CA VAL A 330 5.68 -3.96 9.72
C VAL A 330 6.90 -4.39 10.52
N LEU A 331 7.33 -5.67 10.41
CA LEU A 331 8.58 -6.15 11.00
C LEU A 331 9.77 -5.29 10.54
N GLY A 332 9.91 -5.09 9.21
CA GLY A 332 10.97 -4.26 8.64
C GLY A 332 10.86 -2.80 9.05
N THR A 333 9.64 -2.26 9.12
CA THR A 333 9.40 -0.87 9.54
C THR A 333 9.88 -0.61 10.98
N PHE A 334 9.61 -1.52 11.91
CA PHE A 334 10.00 -1.35 13.32
C PHE A 334 11.35 -1.94 13.68
N ALA A 335 12.04 -2.63 12.78
CA ALA A 335 13.44 -2.99 12.96
C ALA A 335 14.36 -1.77 12.91
N VAL A 336 14.03 -0.78 12.08
CA VAL A 336 14.70 0.53 11.94
C VAL A 336 16.18 0.37 11.61
N THR A 337 16.49 -0.32 10.52
CA THR A 337 17.80 -0.34 9.86
C THR A 337 17.63 0.11 8.41
N SER A 338 18.68 0.58 7.74
CA SER A 338 18.59 1.02 6.34
C SER A 338 18.05 -0.09 5.43
N GLN A 339 18.56 -1.31 5.57
CA GLN A 339 18.12 -2.47 4.81
C GLN A 339 16.67 -2.87 5.11
N SER A 340 16.26 -2.88 6.40
CA SER A 340 14.92 -3.29 6.77
C SER A 340 13.85 -2.30 6.32
N LEU A 341 14.12 -1.00 6.42
CA LEU A 341 13.20 0.05 5.98
C LEU A 341 13.11 0.11 4.44
N THR A 342 14.26 0.03 3.75
CA THR A 342 14.29 -0.07 2.28
C THR A 342 13.54 -1.30 1.79
N GLY A 343 13.77 -2.46 2.42
CA GLY A 343 13.03 -3.69 2.16
C GLY A 343 11.53 -3.56 2.43
N SER A 344 11.15 -2.87 3.51
CA SER A 344 9.75 -2.61 3.87
C SER A 344 9.04 -1.79 2.79
N VAL A 345 9.65 -0.68 2.32
CA VAL A 345 9.09 0.15 1.24
C VAL A 345 9.02 -0.64 -0.08
N ALA A 346 10.09 -1.35 -0.44
CA ALA A 346 10.11 -2.20 -1.63
C ALA A 346 9.02 -3.29 -1.57
N GLN A 347 8.83 -3.92 -0.41
CA GLN A 347 7.79 -4.95 -0.23
C GLN A 347 6.37 -4.38 -0.29
N MET A 348 6.13 -3.13 0.10
CA MET A 348 4.84 -2.49 -0.14
C MET A 348 4.49 -2.49 -1.63
N VAL A 349 5.44 -2.11 -2.48
CA VAL A 349 5.26 -2.08 -3.94
C VAL A 349 5.11 -3.49 -4.49
N ASN A 350 6.01 -4.39 -4.13
CA ASN A 350 6.05 -5.77 -4.63
C ASN A 350 4.77 -6.53 -4.28
N HIS A 351 4.30 -6.45 -3.03
CA HIS A 351 3.04 -7.03 -2.60
C HIS A 351 1.85 -6.41 -3.37
N GLY A 352 1.89 -5.10 -3.64
CA GLY A 352 0.85 -4.44 -4.42
C GLY A 352 0.71 -5.00 -5.83
N VAL A 353 1.82 -5.23 -6.52
CA VAL A 353 1.85 -5.81 -7.86
C VAL A 353 1.44 -7.29 -7.83
N SER A 354 2.10 -8.12 -7.01
CA SER A 354 1.89 -9.57 -6.99
C SER A 354 0.49 -9.95 -6.49
N THR A 355 0.05 -9.37 -5.38
CA THR A 355 -1.27 -9.69 -4.82
C THR A 355 -2.40 -9.07 -5.64
N GLY A 356 -2.18 -7.89 -6.25
CA GLY A 356 -3.10 -7.31 -7.22
C GLY A 356 -3.33 -8.24 -8.42
N ALA A 357 -2.25 -8.80 -8.97
CA ALA A 357 -2.30 -9.79 -10.04
C ALA A 357 -3.02 -11.09 -9.60
N LEU A 358 -2.74 -11.60 -8.38
CA LEU A 358 -3.44 -12.78 -7.86
C LEU A 358 -4.94 -12.55 -7.75
N PHE A 359 -5.38 -11.41 -7.20
CA PHE A 359 -6.81 -11.10 -7.11
C PHE A 359 -7.47 -10.95 -8.48
N LEU A 360 -6.77 -10.36 -9.46
CA LEU A 360 -7.26 -10.27 -10.83
C LEU A 360 -7.45 -11.66 -11.42
N MET A 361 -6.47 -12.56 -11.29
CA MET A 361 -6.56 -13.94 -11.82
C MET A 361 -7.61 -14.78 -11.10
N VAL A 362 -7.78 -14.62 -9.78
CA VAL A 362 -8.89 -15.27 -9.05
C VAL A 362 -10.24 -14.74 -9.52
N GLY A 363 -10.32 -13.45 -9.87
CA GLY A 363 -11.49 -12.87 -10.53
C GLY A 363 -11.77 -13.51 -11.88
N MET A 364 -10.74 -13.69 -12.72
CA MET A 364 -10.86 -14.38 -14.02
C MET A 364 -11.34 -15.84 -13.87
N ILE A 365 -10.90 -16.55 -12.83
CA ILE A 365 -11.43 -17.90 -12.52
C ILE A 365 -12.92 -17.81 -12.18
N TYR A 366 -13.30 -16.85 -11.34
CA TYR A 366 -14.69 -16.69 -10.94
C TYR A 366 -15.63 -16.34 -12.10
N GLU A 367 -15.21 -15.46 -13.01
CA GLU A 367 -15.99 -15.12 -14.22
C GLU A 367 -16.25 -16.34 -15.11
N ARG A 368 -15.34 -17.32 -15.13
CA ARG A 368 -15.46 -18.55 -15.94
C ARG A 368 -16.24 -19.67 -15.25
N ARG A 369 -16.10 -19.78 -13.92
CA ARG A 369 -16.59 -20.93 -13.15
C ARG A 369 -17.69 -20.59 -12.16
N HIS A 370 -17.92 -19.31 -11.87
CA HIS A 370 -18.84 -18.81 -10.83
C HIS A 370 -18.64 -19.45 -9.45
N THR A 371 -17.45 -20.02 -9.22
CA THR A 371 -17.01 -20.55 -7.93
C THR A 371 -15.56 -20.18 -7.65
N ARG A 372 -15.18 -20.15 -6.38
CA ARG A 372 -13.83 -19.96 -5.88
C ARG A 372 -13.43 -21.05 -4.91
N GLU A 373 -14.34 -22.03 -4.67
CA GLU A 373 -14.06 -23.17 -3.81
C GLU A 373 -12.97 -24.04 -4.45
N ILE A 374 -11.85 -24.19 -3.73
CA ILE A 374 -10.66 -24.91 -4.23
C ILE A 374 -11.01 -26.36 -4.59
N ALA A 375 -11.97 -26.96 -3.86
CA ALA A 375 -12.41 -28.33 -4.09
C ALA A 375 -13.15 -28.53 -5.42
N GLU A 376 -13.75 -27.46 -5.98
CA GLU A 376 -14.48 -27.46 -7.24
C GLU A 376 -13.61 -27.08 -8.44
N LEU A 377 -12.36 -26.69 -8.19
CA LEU A 377 -11.39 -26.30 -9.22
C LEU A 377 -10.32 -27.40 -9.33
N ARG A 378 -10.19 -28.01 -10.52
CA ARG A 378 -9.21 -29.07 -10.74
C ARG A 378 -8.81 -29.17 -12.20
N GLY A 379 -7.53 -29.46 -12.46
CA GLY A 379 -7.04 -29.79 -13.80
C GLY A 379 -7.02 -28.62 -14.79
N ILE A 380 -7.10 -27.38 -14.31
CA ILE A 380 -7.18 -26.18 -15.19
C ILE A 380 -5.95 -26.08 -16.09
N GLN A 381 -4.78 -26.56 -15.66
CA GLN A 381 -3.55 -26.51 -16.47
C GLN A 381 -3.66 -27.30 -17.78
N SER A 382 -4.41 -28.38 -17.80
CA SER A 382 -4.56 -29.20 -19.01
C SER A 382 -5.42 -28.55 -20.10
N VAL A 383 -6.34 -27.66 -19.72
CA VAL A 383 -7.29 -26.98 -20.62
C VAL A 383 -6.93 -25.52 -20.87
N ALA A 384 -6.23 -24.87 -19.93
CA ALA A 384 -5.79 -23.47 -20.01
C ALA A 384 -4.32 -23.33 -19.57
N PRO A 385 -3.36 -23.86 -20.34
CA PRO A 385 -1.94 -23.91 -19.93
C PRO A 385 -1.29 -22.51 -19.82
N VAL A 386 -1.66 -21.54 -20.65
CA VAL A 386 -1.09 -20.16 -20.59
C VAL A 386 -1.60 -19.45 -19.35
N PHE A 387 -2.90 -19.61 -19.03
CA PHE A 387 -3.46 -19.08 -17.79
C PHE A 387 -2.76 -19.68 -16.54
N ALA A 388 -2.56 -20.99 -16.55
CA ALA A 388 -1.88 -21.70 -15.46
C ALA A 388 -0.41 -21.23 -15.30
N ALA A 389 0.31 -21.05 -16.42
CA ALA A 389 1.68 -20.54 -16.41
C ALA A 389 1.75 -19.10 -15.85
N ALA A 390 0.84 -18.22 -16.27
CA ALA A 390 0.76 -16.86 -15.75
C ALA A 390 0.47 -16.85 -14.24
N PHE A 391 -0.48 -17.69 -13.78
CA PHE A 391 -0.79 -17.84 -12.36
C PHE A 391 0.42 -18.36 -11.57
N MET A 392 1.16 -19.33 -12.12
CA MET A 392 2.40 -19.86 -11.50
C MET A 392 3.42 -18.75 -11.27
N VAL A 393 3.71 -17.91 -12.27
CA VAL A 393 4.68 -16.81 -12.13
C VAL A 393 4.27 -15.84 -11.03
N VAL A 394 3.00 -15.43 -11.01
CA VAL A 394 2.48 -14.48 -10.00
C VAL A 394 2.49 -15.11 -8.60
N MET A 395 2.14 -16.38 -8.49
CA MET A 395 2.19 -17.12 -7.24
C MET A 395 3.63 -17.27 -6.71
N LEU A 396 4.58 -17.66 -7.57
CA LEU A 396 5.99 -17.78 -7.20
C LEU A 396 6.58 -16.43 -6.76
N SER A 397 6.14 -15.33 -7.38
CA SER A 397 6.46 -13.98 -6.94
C SER A 397 5.97 -13.72 -5.50
N SER A 398 4.75 -14.15 -5.17
CA SER A 398 4.18 -13.99 -3.83
C SER A 398 4.82 -14.92 -2.78
N ILE A 399 5.43 -16.03 -3.19
CA ILE A 399 6.22 -16.90 -2.30
C ILE A 399 7.58 -16.27 -1.96
N GLY A 400 8.06 -15.34 -2.80
CA GLY A 400 9.39 -14.76 -2.64
C GLY A 400 10.50 -15.59 -3.28
N VAL A 401 10.25 -16.16 -4.46
CA VAL A 401 11.27 -16.92 -5.20
C VAL A 401 12.32 -15.95 -5.79
N PRO A 402 13.65 -16.24 -5.63
CA PRO A 402 14.72 -15.44 -6.21
C PRO A 402 14.54 -15.19 -7.72
N GLY A 403 14.77 -13.95 -8.15
CA GLY A 403 14.53 -13.48 -9.53
C GLY A 403 13.14 -12.89 -9.75
N LEU A 404 12.25 -12.96 -8.76
CA LEU A 404 10.94 -12.30 -8.76
C LEU A 404 10.88 -11.23 -7.65
N ASN A 405 9.99 -10.26 -7.81
CA ASN A 405 9.98 -9.06 -6.97
C ASN A 405 9.75 -9.33 -5.47
N GLY A 406 8.92 -10.31 -5.09
CA GLY A 406 8.64 -10.61 -3.69
C GLY A 406 9.89 -10.96 -2.89
N PHE A 407 10.85 -11.67 -3.52
CA PHE A 407 12.14 -11.98 -2.88
C PHE A 407 12.90 -10.73 -2.45
N VAL A 408 12.98 -9.72 -3.31
CA VAL A 408 13.78 -8.51 -3.05
C VAL A 408 13.35 -7.83 -1.75
N GLY A 409 12.05 -7.60 -1.59
CA GLY A 409 11.53 -6.91 -0.41
C GLY A 409 11.65 -7.74 0.86
N GLU A 410 11.20 -9.01 0.84
CA GLU A 410 11.21 -9.88 2.03
C GLU A 410 12.62 -10.23 2.49
N PHE A 411 13.53 -10.45 1.54
CA PHE A 411 14.93 -10.75 1.86
C PHE A 411 15.62 -9.57 2.56
N LEU A 412 15.43 -8.34 2.04
CA LEU A 412 15.97 -7.13 2.68
C LEU A 412 15.35 -6.91 4.08
N VAL A 413 14.03 -7.13 4.21
CA VAL A 413 13.37 -7.06 5.53
C VAL A 413 13.99 -8.06 6.50
N LEU A 414 14.16 -9.31 6.11
CA LEU A 414 14.70 -10.34 7.00
C LEU A 414 16.16 -10.07 7.40
N ILE A 415 17.03 -9.73 6.44
CA ILE A 415 18.43 -9.42 6.74
C ILE A 415 18.53 -8.21 7.65
N GLY A 416 17.92 -7.08 7.27
CA GLY A 416 18.01 -5.86 8.04
C GLY A 416 17.36 -5.99 9.42
N SER A 417 16.25 -6.73 9.55
CA SER A 417 15.60 -6.94 10.84
C SER A 417 16.39 -7.89 11.75
N PHE A 418 17.20 -8.81 11.19
CA PHE A 418 17.97 -9.75 12.00
C PHE A 418 19.00 -9.05 12.90
N GLU A 419 19.50 -7.90 12.49
CA GLU A 419 20.51 -7.14 13.24
C GLU A 419 19.96 -6.56 14.56
N THR A 420 18.74 -6.01 14.53
CA THR A 420 18.15 -5.31 15.68
C THR A 420 16.97 -6.03 16.33
N ALA A 421 16.39 -7.03 15.65
CA ALA A 421 15.18 -7.76 16.05
C ALA A 421 15.31 -9.29 15.85
N ARG A 422 16.47 -9.85 16.17
CA ARG A 422 16.90 -11.23 15.83
C ARG A 422 15.83 -12.30 16.06
N TRP A 423 15.27 -12.40 17.27
CA TRP A 423 14.35 -13.48 17.59
C TRP A 423 13.00 -13.36 16.89
N TRP A 424 12.47 -12.15 16.73
CA TRP A 424 11.27 -11.91 15.93
C TRP A 424 11.50 -12.28 14.46
N THR A 425 12.67 -11.95 13.93
CA THR A 425 13.05 -12.27 12.55
C THR A 425 13.21 -13.77 12.34
N VAL A 426 13.84 -14.51 13.25
CA VAL A 426 13.96 -15.97 13.17
C VAL A 426 12.59 -16.64 13.12
N VAL A 427 11.66 -16.21 13.96
CA VAL A 427 10.28 -16.72 13.94
C VAL A 427 9.58 -16.31 12.65
N ALA A 428 9.65 -15.04 12.25
CA ALA A 428 9.02 -14.55 11.03
C ALA A 428 9.54 -15.25 9.77
N ALA A 429 10.84 -15.60 9.70
CA ALA A 429 11.43 -16.32 8.57
C ALA A 429 10.75 -17.66 8.28
N THR A 430 10.17 -18.33 9.30
CA THR A 430 9.37 -19.55 9.09
C THR A 430 8.09 -19.27 8.31
N GLY A 431 7.62 -18.03 8.28
CA GLY A 431 6.48 -17.59 7.48
C GLY A 431 6.70 -17.76 5.98
N VAL A 432 7.95 -17.66 5.48
CA VAL A 432 8.30 -17.93 4.07
C VAL A 432 8.02 -19.38 3.71
N ILE A 433 8.35 -20.32 4.61
CA ILE A 433 8.06 -21.76 4.41
C ILE A 433 6.54 -21.99 4.37
N LEU A 434 5.82 -21.34 5.27
CA LEU A 434 4.35 -21.42 5.29
C LEU A 434 3.72 -20.78 4.03
N ALA A 435 4.30 -19.68 3.51
CA ALA A 435 3.84 -19.07 2.27
C ALA A 435 3.99 -20.02 1.09
N ALA A 436 5.13 -20.67 0.96
CA ALA A 436 5.34 -21.72 -0.03
C ALA A 436 4.33 -22.86 0.12
N LEU A 437 4.09 -23.31 1.36
CA LEU A 437 3.16 -24.40 1.65
C LEU A 437 1.74 -24.07 1.14
N TYR A 438 1.12 -22.96 1.56
CA TYR A 438 -0.28 -22.70 1.21
C TYR A 438 -0.47 -22.34 -0.27
N LEU A 439 0.47 -21.61 -0.89
CA LEU A 439 0.35 -21.23 -2.30
C LEU A 439 0.61 -22.40 -3.25
N LEU A 440 1.67 -23.18 -3.04
CA LEU A 440 1.95 -24.37 -3.86
C LEU A 440 0.86 -25.42 -3.71
N TRP A 441 0.36 -25.61 -2.50
CA TRP A 441 -0.73 -26.56 -2.25
C TRP A 441 -2.04 -26.10 -2.91
N ALA A 442 -2.37 -24.80 -2.86
CA ALA A 442 -3.51 -24.26 -3.59
C ALA A 442 -3.34 -24.42 -5.10
N TYR A 443 -2.15 -24.11 -5.64
CA TYR A 443 -1.86 -24.30 -7.06
C TYR A 443 -2.02 -25.75 -7.48
N GLN A 444 -1.43 -26.69 -6.74
CA GLN A 444 -1.53 -28.12 -7.03
C GLN A 444 -2.98 -28.58 -7.10
N ARG A 445 -3.82 -28.11 -6.16
CA ARG A 445 -5.23 -28.53 -6.09
C ARG A 445 -6.08 -27.95 -7.23
N VAL A 446 -5.81 -26.69 -7.61
CA VAL A 446 -6.59 -25.98 -8.65
C VAL A 446 -6.14 -26.35 -10.07
N PHE A 447 -4.84 -26.45 -10.30
CA PHE A 447 -4.30 -26.53 -11.66
C PHE A 447 -3.91 -27.92 -12.09
N HIS A 448 -3.48 -28.81 -11.17
CA HIS A 448 -3.04 -30.16 -11.52
C HIS A 448 -4.18 -31.19 -11.48
N GLY A 449 -3.90 -32.35 -12.07
CA GLY A 449 -4.83 -33.49 -12.19
C GLY A 449 -5.66 -33.42 -13.47
N GLU A 450 -6.62 -34.33 -13.57
CA GLU A 450 -7.56 -34.37 -14.68
C GLU A 450 -8.73 -33.41 -14.39
N PRO A 451 -9.15 -32.60 -15.37
CA PRO A 451 -10.32 -31.74 -15.21
C PRO A 451 -11.58 -32.58 -15.07
N ASP A 452 -12.47 -32.20 -14.19
CA ASP A 452 -13.82 -32.73 -14.15
C ASP A 452 -14.66 -32.16 -15.32
N GLU A 453 -15.88 -32.64 -15.49
CA GLU A 453 -16.79 -32.22 -16.58
C GLU A 453 -16.98 -30.70 -16.58
N ALA A 454 -17.10 -30.09 -15.40
CA ALA A 454 -17.33 -28.66 -15.23
C ALA A 454 -16.10 -27.80 -15.53
N ASN A 455 -14.89 -28.34 -15.39
CA ASN A 455 -13.62 -27.66 -15.67
C ASN A 455 -13.09 -27.96 -17.10
N SER A 456 -13.60 -29.02 -17.76
CA SER A 456 -13.13 -29.46 -19.09
C SER A 456 -13.30 -28.40 -20.19
N SER A 457 -14.25 -27.47 -20.04
CA SER A 457 -14.50 -26.35 -20.94
C SER A 457 -13.95 -25.00 -20.46
N PHE A 458 -13.05 -24.98 -19.48
CA PHE A 458 -12.45 -23.73 -18.98
C PHE A 458 -11.69 -23.01 -20.09
N PRO A 459 -12.09 -21.78 -20.49
CA PRO A 459 -11.49 -21.10 -21.62
C PRO A 459 -10.12 -20.53 -21.25
N GLU A 460 -9.21 -20.52 -22.22
CA GLU A 460 -7.88 -19.94 -22.12
C GLU A 460 -7.95 -18.40 -21.92
N ILE A 461 -6.83 -17.81 -21.55
CA ILE A 461 -6.68 -16.36 -21.35
C ILE A 461 -6.98 -15.60 -22.64
N THR A 462 -7.84 -14.61 -22.57
CA THR A 462 -8.16 -13.73 -23.70
C THR A 462 -7.01 -12.76 -24.00
N LEU A 463 -6.97 -12.17 -25.19
CA LEU A 463 -5.95 -11.19 -25.55
C LEU A 463 -5.92 -9.98 -24.58
N ARG A 464 -7.09 -9.50 -24.15
CA ARG A 464 -7.24 -8.42 -23.18
C ARG A 464 -6.64 -8.81 -21.82
N GLU A 465 -7.02 -9.97 -21.30
CA GLU A 465 -6.50 -10.48 -20.04
C GLU A 465 -4.99 -10.76 -20.12
N GLY A 466 -4.52 -11.31 -21.24
CA GLY A 466 -3.10 -11.56 -21.49
C GLY A 466 -2.29 -10.27 -21.51
N ALA A 467 -2.78 -9.21 -22.13
CA ALA A 467 -2.13 -7.90 -22.13
C ALA A 467 -2.02 -7.30 -20.72
N LEU A 468 -3.08 -7.43 -19.91
CA LEU A 468 -3.06 -6.99 -18.50
C LEU A 468 -2.06 -7.81 -17.68
N MET A 469 -2.09 -9.14 -17.81
CA MET A 469 -1.16 -10.02 -17.11
C MET A 469 0.29 -9.79 -17.53
N LEU A 470 0.53 -9.45 -18.79
CA LEU A 470 1.87 -9.10 -19.27
C LEU A 470 2.42 -7.86 -18.57
N CYS A 471 1.57 -6.85 -18.30
CA CYS A 471 1.98 -5.68 -17.52
C CYS A 471 2.39 -6.07 -16.09
N PHE A 472 1.58 -6.89 -15.40
CA PHE A 472 1.91 -7.36 -14.05
C PHE A 472 3.16 -8.24 -14.03
N ILE A 473 3.26 -9.23 -14.92
CA ILE A 473 4.41 -10.14 -15.01
C ILE A 473 5.68 -9.37 -15.41
N GLY A 474 5.54 -8.38 -16.31
CA GLY A 474 6.63 -7.49 -16.67
C GLY A 474 7.16 -6.68 -15.48
N LEU A 475 6.27 -6.12 -14.66
CA LEU A 475 6.65 -5.42 -13.43
C LEU A 475 7.28 -6.38 -12.42
N ILE A 476 6.73 -7.57 -12.22
CA ILE A 476 7.27 -8.61 -11.34
C ILE A 476 8.70 -8.99 -11.77
N GLY A 477 8.90 -9.26 -13.06
CA GLY A 477 10.21 -9.61 -13.60
C GLY A 477 11.21 -8.45 -13.53
N PHE A 478 10.78 -7.24 -13.92
CA PHE A 478 11.65 -6.06 -13.89
C PHE A 478 12.13 -5.75 -12.48
N THR A 479 11.23 -5.64 -11.51
CA THR A 479 11.59 -5.30 -10.13
C THR A 479 12.26 -6.46 -9.38
N GLY A 480 12.09 -7.71 -9.85
CA GLY A 480 12.79 -8.89 -9.31
C GLY A 480 14.22 -9.07 -9.83
N LEU A 481 14.41 -8.88 -11.15
CA LEU A 481 15.72 -9.08 -11.79
C LEU A 481 16.60 -7.83 -11.75
N TYR A 482 15.99 -6.65 -11.78
CA TYR A 482 16.71 -5.36 -11.77
C TYR A 482 16.07 -4.37 -10.77
N PRO A 483 16.16 -4.66 -9.45
CA PRO A 483 15.58 -3.83 -8.40
C PRO A 483 16.30 -2.49 -8.22
N LYS A 484 17.54 -2.36 -8.71
CA LYS A 484 18.44 -1.21 -8.50
C LYS A 484 17.75 0.16 -8.72
N PRO A 485 17.00 0.42 -9.80
CA PRO A 485 16.38 1.73 -10.02
C PRO A 485 15.34 2.10 -8.95
N MET A 486 14.72 1.09 -8.32
CA MET A 486 13.78 1.29 -7.23
C MET A 486 14.54 1.56 -5.92
N LEU A 487 15.51 0.73 -5.59
CA LEU A 487 16.25 0.81 -4.33
C LEU A 487 17.06 2.10 -4.23
N GLU A 488 17.77 2.51 -5.27
CA GLU A 488 18.56 3.77 -5.32
C GLU A 488 17.74 5.04 -5.08
N ARG A 489 16.43 5.00 -5.32
CA ARG A 489 15.53 6.13 -5.03
C ARG A 489 14.92 6.06 -3.64
N ILE A 490 14.79 4.87 -3.07
CA ILE A 490 14.25 4.65 -1.73
C ILE A 490 15.30 4.93 -0.66
N GLU A 491 16.51 4.39 -0.83
CA GLU A 491 17.60 4.43 0.16
C GLU A 491 17.89 5.83 0.72
N PRO A 492 18.09 6.89 -0.07
CA PRO A 492 18.41 8.20 0.49
C PRO A 492 17.32 8.78 1.41
N SER A 493 16.05 8.50 1.10
CA SER A 493 14.94 8.96 1.93
C SER A 493 14.79 8.11 3.21
N VAL A 494 15.12 6.83 3.13
CA VAL A 494 15.20 5.93 4.29
C VAL A 494 16.33 6.35 5.22
N ASP A 495 17.51 6.61 4.68
CA ASP A 495 18.68 7.01 5.46
C ASP A 495 18.41 8.33 6.19
N ARG A 496 17.80 9.32 5.52
CA ARG A 496 17.36 10.56 6.16
C ARG A 496 16.33 10.33 7.28
N LEU A 497 15.42 9.38 7.10
CA LEU A 497 14.47 9.00 8.14
C LEU A 497 15.19 8.39 9.36
N ILE A 498 16.18 7.52 9.13
CA ILE A 498 16.98 6.91 10.20
C ILE A 498 17.78 7.97 10.94
N GLU A 499 18.49 8.85 10.24
CA GLU A 499 19.21 9.98 10.87
C GLU A 499 18.28 10.82 11.75
N HIS A 500 17.04 11.07 11.26
CA HIS A 500 16.05 11.79 12.05
C HIS A 500 15.63 11.02 13.31
N VAL A 501 15.42 9.69 13.21
CA VAL A 501 15.10 8.84 14.36
C VAL A 501 16.25 8.79 15.35
N GLU A 502 17.49 8.64 14.90
CA GLU A 502 18.68 8.63 15.76
C GLU A 502 18.92 9.96 16.48
N LYS A 503 18.61 11.07 15.84
CA LYS A 503 18.72 12.40 16.44
C LYS A 503 17.71 12.64 17.56
N HIS A 504 16.51 12.04 17.45
CA HIS A 504 15.40 12.30 18.37
C HIS A 504 15.01 11.09 19.24
N SER A 505 15.86 10.04 19.30
CA SER A 505 15.66 8.88 20.16
C SER A 505 16.98 8.24 20.57
N ASP A 506 16.90 7.23 21.46
CA ASP A 506 18.08 6.42 21.87
C ASP A 506 18.43 5.31 20.88
N HIS A 507 17.71 5.20 19.75
CA HIS A 507 18.00 4.20 18.72
C HIS A 507 19.30 4.54 17.98
N ARG A 508 20.09 3.52 17.67
CA ARG A 508 21.26 3.61 16.78
C ARG A 508 21.20 2.45 15.80
N ALA A 509 21.18 2.75 14.52
CA ALA A 509 21.22 1.76 13.47
C ALA A 509 22.64 1.21 13.31
N PRO A 510 22.84 -0.12 13.19
CA PRO A 510 24.17 -0.73 13.07
C PRO A 510 24.97 -0.18 11.88
N ASP A 511 24.32 0.08 10.77
CA ASP A 511 24.95 0.55 9.52
C ASP A 511 25.54 1.96 9.65
N HIS A 512 24.91 2.83 10.45
CA HIS A 512 25.38 4.21 10.72
C HIS A 512 26.50 4.25 11.77
N ALA A 513 26.54 3.27 12.69
CA ALA A 513 27.58 3.21 13.72
C ALA A 513 28.99 2.96 13.15
N SER A 514 29.09 2.35 11.94
CA SER A 514 30.38 2.06 11.28
C SER A 514 30.97 3.23 10.48
N GLY A 515 30.16 4.27 10.18
CA GLY A 515 30.58 5.45 9.37
C GLY A 515 31.31 6.52 10.14
N HIS A 516 31.04 6.70 11.43
CA HIS A 516 31.67 7.74 12.26
C HIS A 516 33.04 7.35 12.88
N GLY A 517 33.49 6.11 12.67
CA GLY A 517 34.78 5.64 13.17
C GLY A 517 35.99 5.79 12.21
N LYS A 518 35.81 6.31 10.99
CA LYS A 518 36.86 6.36 9.98
C LYS A 518 37.38 7.76 9.63
N GLU A 519 36.92 8.81 10.26
CA GLU A 519 37.45 10.18 10.04
C GLU A 519 38.40 10.66 11.15
N GLY A 520 39.00 9.78 11.91
CA GLY A 520 39.88 10.13 13.04
C GLY A 520 41.12 9.24 13.20
N GLU A 521 41.74 8.70 12.11
CA GLU A 521 43.12 8.16 12.16
C GLU A 521 43.93 8.65 10.97
#